data_cc32e8a19d4c5341f558ccf1e64ee82c
#
_entry.id   cc32e8a19d4c5341f558ccf1e64ee82c
#
_cell.length_a   1.000
_cell.length_b   1.000
_cell.length_c   1.000
_cell.angle_alpha   90.00
_cell.angle_beta   90.00
_cell.angle_gamma   90.00
#
_symmetry.space_group_name_H-M   'P 1'
#
loop_
_entity.id
_entity.type
_entity.pdbx_description
1 polymer ?
#
loop_
_entity_poly.entity_id
_entity_poly.type
_entity_poly.pdbx_seq_one_letter_code
_entity_poly.pdbx_strand_id
1 'polypeptide(L)'
;MLRYRRMAHSEDSCFPCYCPACAAPHLPKVLDAVRAGRKIRFVLPAFPGKSPNEAKVLGTLPDTAEREALLFLNELCERINRLYNPGAEIVICSDGRVFNDVVGIKDEDLTAYQKALGELIQDLGLKNLSTFDLDNVYPEDNYEMLRIGLLSKYGKPQEHFREKVKQGASAAATREERDAHRLYCGTTRFLVEDSNFPGQTKSKNALQKECRAKAYEVMRRSNAWTALIAEHLPDAVRLSIHPQDCGSEKLGIQLLGASNWITPWHGVAVDIGFNFVLMKRSRAEDLGATLIFDGQGRPSHFKLESINL
;
A
#
# COMPACT_ATOMS: atom_id res chain seq x y z
N MET A 1 -12.98 3.66 -10.25
CA MET A 1 -12.07 4.05 -9.14
C MET A 1 -12.83 4.62 -7.93
N LEU A 2 -13.60 5.70 -8.04
CA LEU A 2 -14.25 6.38 -6.90
C LEU A 2 -15.11 5.48 -6.02
N ARG A 3 -15.81 4.49 -6.59
CA ARG A 3 -16.62 3.51 -5.84
C ARG A 3 -15.83 2.76 -4.76
N TYR A 4 -14.54 2.54 -4.99
CA TYR A 4 -13.65 1.75 -4.12
C TYR A 4 -12.64 2.62 -3.38
N ARG A 5 -12.98 3.91 -3.17
CA ARG A 5 -12.08 4.78 -2.45
C ARG A 5 -12.07 4.50 -0.95
N ARG A 6 -10.92 4.76 -0.33
CA ARG A 6 -10.76 4.80 1.12
C ARG A 6 -10.84 6.24 1.59
N MET A 7 -11.82 6.52 2.46
CA MET A 7 -12.02 7.84 3.06
C MET A 7 -11.47 7.89 4.47
N ALA A 8 -10.82 8.99 4.86
CA ALA A 8 -10.35 9.21 6.22
C ALA A 8 -11.50 9.53 7.17
N HIS A 9 -12.52 10.25 6.68
CA HIS A 9 -13.77 10.55 7.37
C HIS A 9 -14.93 10.33 6.40
N SER A 10 -16.07 9.87 6.92
CA SER A 10 -17.33 9.89 6.20
C SER A 10 -17.89 11.33 6.26
N GLU A 11 -17.77 12.07 5.17
CA GLU A 11 -18.53 13.30 5.03
C GLU A 11 -19.90 12.93 4.46
N ASP A 12 -20.97 13.39 5.09
CA ASP A 12 -22.36 13.09 4.70
C ASP A 12 -22.66 13.49 3.25
N SER A 13 -21.91 14.46 2.70
CA SER A 13 -22.01 14.92 1.31
C SER A 13 -21.21 14.10 0.31
N CYS A 14 -20.42 13.13 0.75
CA CYS A 14 -19.45 12.42 -0.08
C CYS A 14 -19.93 11.02 -0.49
N PHE A 15 -20.80 10.95 -1.52
CA PHE A 15 -21.33 9.69 -2.01
C PHE A 15 -20.25 8.76 -2.59
N PRO A 16 -20.25 7.45 -2.23
CA PRO A 16 -19.19 6.50 -2.63
C PRO A 16 -18.94 6.41 -4.12
N CYS A 17 -19.99 6.40 -4.93
CA CYS A 17 -19.88 6.14 -6.37
C CYS A 17 -19.75 7.42 -7.22
N TYR A 18 -20.10 8.56 -6.67
CA TYR A 18 -20.17 9.81 -7.41
C TYR A 18 -19.94 11.00 -6.47
N CYS A 19 -18.74 11.54 -6.48
CA CYS A 19 -18.40 12.75 -5.74
C CYS A 19 -17.54 13.67 -6.61
N PRO A 20 -18.11 14.80 -7.09
CA PRO A 20 -17.36 15.75 -7.92
C PRO A 20 -16.10 16.28 -7.23
N ALA A 21 -16.18 16.57 -5.94
CA ALA A 21 -15.04 17.07 -5.18
C ALA A 21 -13.89 16.05 -5.09
N CYS A 22 -14.20 14.74 -4.93
CA CYS A 22 -13.18 13.68 -4.98
C CYS A 22 -12.61 13.46 -6.38
N ALA A 23 -13.37 13.75 -7.42
CA ALA A 23 -12.91 13.61 -8.81
C ALA A 23 -12.06 14.80 -9.26
N ALA A 24 -12.39 16.01 -8.81
CA ALA A 24 -11.85 17.26 -9.32
C ALA A 24 -10.31 17.33 -9.38
N PRO A 25 -9.53 16.89 -8.37
CA PRO A 25 -8.06 16.95 -8.41
C PRO A 25 -7.44 16.04 -9.48
N HIS A 26 -8.18 15.00 -9.91
CA HIS A 26 -7.68 13.97 -10.83
C HIS A 26 -8.15 14.21 -12.28
N LEU A 27 -9.23 14.96 -12.47
CA LEU A 27 -9.83 15.20 -13.79
C LEU A 27 -8.85 15.81 -14.81
N PRO A 28 -7.99 16.78 -14.49
CA PRO A 28 -7.06 17.34 -15.48
C PRO A 28 -6.21 16.25 -16.13
N LYS A 29 -5.57 15.37 -15.32
CA LYS A 29 -4.73 14.29 -15.82
C LYS A 29 -5.50 13.26 -16.65
N VAL A 30 -6.71 12.92 -16.23
CA VAL A 30 -7.59 12.00 -16.97
C VAL A 30 -7.99 12.62 -18.30
N LEU A 31 -8.41 13.89 -18.32
CA LEU A 31 -8.82 14.59 -19.53
C LEU A 31 -7.66 14.77 -20.51
N ASP A 32 -6.47 15.06 -20.03
CA ASP A 32 -5.28 15.20 -20.86
C ASP A 32 -4.90 13.84 -21.51
N ALA A 33 -4.98 12.73 -20.77
CA ALA A 33 -4.81 11.41 -21.33
C ALA A 33 -5.87 11.09 -22.40
N VAL A 34 -7.14 11.38 -22.12
CA VAL A 34 -8.26 11.14 -23.04
C VAL A 34 -8.11 12.00 -24.33
N ARG A 35 -7.82 13.30 -24.20
CA ARG A 35 -7.63 14.20 -25.34
C ARG A 35 -6.45 13.77 -26.22
N ALA A 36 -5.40 13.25 -25.60
CA ALA A 36 -4.21 12.76 -26.31
C ALA A 36 -4.37 11.31 -26.84
N GLY A 37 -5.49 10.66 -26.64
CA GLY A 37 -5.71 9.26 -27.03
C GLY A 37 -4.75 8.27 -26.35
N ARG A 38 -4.27 8.60 -25.14
CA ARG A 38 -3.30 7.78 -24.37
C ARG A 38 -4.01 7.00 -23.27
N LYS A 39 -3.40 5.91 -22.82
CA LYS A 39 -3.85 5.21 -21.60
C LYS A 39 -3.93 6.16 -20.42
N ILE A 40 -4.98 5.99 -19.58
CA ILE A 40 -5.08 6.67 -18.30
C ILE A 40 -4.14 5.92 -17.33
N ARG A 41 -3.07 6.58 -16.90
CA ARG A 41 -2.08 5.99 -16.00
C ARG A 41 -2.40 6.32 -14.55
N PHE A 42 -2.36 5.29 -13.72
CA PHE A 42 -2.41 5.41 -12.26
C PHE A 42 -1.09 4.94 -11.67
N VAL A 43 -0.68 5.55 -10.55
CA VAL A 43 0.48 5.09 -9.76
C VAL A 43 0.02 4.77 -8.35
N LEU A 44 0.47 3.62 -7.84
CA LEU A 44 0.10 3.12 -6.53
C LEU A 44 1.36 2.69 -5.76
N PRO A 45 1.87 3.47 -4.79
CA PRO A 45 2.83 2.96 -3.83
C PRO A 45 2.19 1.92 -2.94
N ALA A 46 2.68 0.71 -3.06
CA ALA A 46 2.14 -0.46 -2.40
C ALA A 46 3.09 -1.66 -2.57
N PHE A 47 2.79 -2.76 -1.90
CA PHE A 47 3.54 -4.03 -1.97
C PHE A 47 5.00 -3.88 -1.53
N PRO A 48 5.24 -3.39 -0.29
CA PRO A 48 6.58 -3.14 0.25
C PRO A 48 7.32 -4.40 0.72
N GLY A 49 6.77 -5.58 0.52
CA GLY A 49 7.19 -6.84 1.15
C GLY A 49 6.29 -7.22 2.32
N LYS A 50 6.30 -8.49 2.70
CA LYS A 50 5.52 -8.99 3.85
C LYS A 50 6.06 -8.44 5.17
N SER A 51 5.16 -8.23 6.13
CA SER A 51 5.53 -7.90 7.52
C SER A 51 6.58 -8.90 8.04
N PRO A 52 7.62 -8.45 8.75
CA PRO A 52 8.60 -9.34 9.36
C PRO A 52 8.01 -10.13 10.55
N ASN A 53 6.78 -9.83 10.95
CA ASN A 53 6.07 -10.53 12.02
C ASN A 53 5.28 -11.71 11.46
N GLU A 54 5.80 -12.92 11.62
CA GLU A 54 5.18 -14.16 11.18
C GLU A 54 3.80 -14.41 11.81
N ALA A 55 3.49 -13.82 12.97
CA ALA A 55 2.15 -13.89 13.57
C ALA A 55 1.08 -13.08 12.79
N LYS A 56 1.48 -12.29 11.79
CA LYS A 56 0.57 -11.46 10.98
C LYS A 56 0.36 -12.00 9.58
N VAL A 57 1.34 -12.72 9.04
CA VAL A 57 1.40 -13.14 7.63
C VAL A 57 1.69 -14.64 7.51
N LEU A 58 1.63 -15.21 6.33
CA LEU A 58 1.84 -16.64 6.08
C LEU A 58 3.29 -16.97 5.67
N GLY A 59 4.12 -15.98 5.43
CA GLY A 59 5.50 -16.12 5.02
C GLY A 59 6.04 -14.81 4.43
N THR A 60 7.22 -14.87 3.82
CA THR A 60 7.90 -13.69 3.24
C THR A 60 7.54 -13.44 1.77
N LEU A 61 6.95 -14.42 1.09
CA LEU A 61 6.57 -14.32 -0.32
C LEU A 61 5.10 -13.90 -0.50
N PRO A 62 4.72 -13.39 -1.69
CA PRO A 62 3.32 -13.17 -2.04
C PRO A 62 2.51 -14.47 -1.90
N ASP A 63 1.30 -14.33 -1.38
CA ASP A 63 0.34 -15.42 -1.22
C ASP A 63 -1.02 -15.05 -1.84
N THR A 64 -2.09 -15.74 -1.48
CA THR A 64 -3.43 -15.45 -1.98
C THR A 64 -3.87 -14.02 -1.69
N ALA A 65 -3.37 -13.38 -0.63
CA ALA A 65 -3.74 -12.00 -0.32
C ALA A 65 -3.25 -11.01 -1.39
N GLU A 66 -2.00 -11.15 -1.84
CA GLU A 66 -1.46 -10.35 -2.95
C GLU A 66 -2.15 -10.71 -4.28
N ARG A 67 -2.36 -12.00 -4.52
CA ARG A 67 -3.05 -12.48 -5.73
C ARG A 67 -4.41 -11.82 -5.91
N GLU A 68 -5.24 -11.84 -4.88
CA GLU A 68 -6.59 -11.26 -4.93
C GLU A 68 -6.55 -9.73 -5.07
N ALA A 69 -5.58 -9.06 -4.43
CA ALA A 69 -5.41 -7.63 -4.59
C ALA A 69 -4.98 -7.24 -6.01
N LEU A 70 -4.06 -8.00 -6.62
CA LEU A 70 -3.64 -7.78 -8.02
C LEU A 70 -4.78 -8.00 -9.00
N LEU A 71 -5.55 -9.09 -8.84
CA LEU A 71 -6.74 -9.36 -9.65
C LEU A 71 -7.75 -8.22 -9.56
N PHE A 72 -8.02 -7.72 -8.37
CA PHE A 72 -8.93 -6.61 -8.14
C PHE A 72 -8.43 -5.31 -8.81
N LEU A 73 -7.15 -4.97 -8.67
CA LEU A 73 -6.57 -3.78 -9.31
C LEU A 73 -6.62 -3.87 -10.83
N ASN A 74 -6.31 -5.04 -11.41
CA ASN A 74 -6.41 -5.27 -12.85
C ASN A 74 -7.86 -5.14 -13.34
N GLU A 75 -8.83 -5.69 -12.61
CA GLU A 75 -10.25 -5.57 -12.96
C GLU A 75 -10.71 -4.09 -12.97
N LEU A 76 -10.21 -3.25 -12.07
CA LEU A 76 -10.50 -1.81 -12.11
C LEU A 76 -10.07 -1.17 -13.43
N CYS A 77 -8.92 -1.56 -13.96
CA CYS A 77 -8.45 -1.09 -15.27
C CYS A 77 -9.30 -1.67 -16.39
N GLU A 78 -9.65 -2.94 -16.36
CA GLU A 78 -10.50 -3.58 -17.38
C GLU A 78 -11.89 -2.93 -17.47
N ARG A 79 -12.46 -2.49 -16.35
CA ARG A 79 -13.72 -1.74 -16.35
C ARG A 79 -13.59 -0.40 -17.08
N ILE A 80 -12.43 0.26 -16.99
CA ILE A 80 -12.15 1.48 -17.75
C ILE A 80 -11.96 1.13 -19.24
N ASN A 81 -11.24 0.06 -19.53
CA ASN A 81 -10.95 -0.39 -20.89
C ASN A 81 -12.22 -0.69 -21.70
N ARG A 82 -13.30 -1.15 -21.06
CA ARG A 82 -14.62 -1.35 -21.71
C ARG A 82 -15.29 -0.03 -22.15
N LEU A 83 -14.92 1.08 -21.55
CA LEU A 83 -15.52 2.40 -21.81
C LEU A 83 -14.61 3.31 -22.63
N TYR A 84 -13.31 3.06 -22.61
CA TYR A 84 -12.28 3.89 -23.22
C TYR A 84 -11.22 3.00 -23.88
N ASN A 85 -11.17 2.98 -25.20
CA ASN A 85 -10.36 2.03 -25.98
C ASN A 85 -8.84 2.08 -25.70
N PRO A 86 -8.18 3.25 -25.54
CA PRO A 86 -6.79 3.25 -25.10
C PRO A 86 -6.59 2.62 -23.71
N GLY A 87 -7.64 2.63 -22.89
CA GLY A 87 -7.69 1.94 -21.63
C GLY A 87 -7.01 2.66 -20.47
N ALA A 88 -6.73 1.87 -19.42
CA ALA A 88 -6.04 2.33 -18.23
C ALA A 88 -4.99 1.31 -17.78
N GLU A 89 -4.02 1.78 -17.02
CA GLU A 89 -2.98 0.95 -16.39
C GLU A 89 -2.68 1.44 -14.97
N ILE A 90 -2.25 0.54 -14.11
CA ILE A 90 -1.72 0.86 -12.79
C ILE A 90 -0.25 0.46 -12.73
N VAL A 91 0.62 1.42 -12.44
CA VAL A 91 2.01 1.18 -12.10
C VAL A 91 2.12 1.04 -10.60
N ILE A 92 2.44 -0.16 -10.13
CA ILE A 92 2.69 -0.47 -8.72
C ILE A 92 4.10 0.04 -8.41
N CYS A 93 4.18 1.15 -7.67
CA CYS A 93 5.45 1.74 -7.28
C CYS A 93 5.90 1.12 -5.96
N SER A 94 6.54 -0.06 -6.00
CA SER A 94 6.95 -0.79 -4.80
C SER A 94 7.89 0.05 -3.95
N ASP A 95 7.47 0.32 -2.70
CA ASP A 95 8.20 1.17 -1.77
C ASP A 95 9.03 0.37 -0.74
N GLY A 96 9.08 -0.95 -0.89
CA GLY A 96 9.82 -1.82 0.00
C GLY A 96 11.29 -1.44 0.08
N ARG A 97 12.00 -1.38 -1.05
CA ARG A 97 13.42 -1.04 -1.10
C ARG A 97 13.75 0.33 -0.50
N VAL A 98 12.78 1.19 -0.40
CA VAL A 98 12.93 2.54 0.15
C VAL A 98 13.18 2.52 1.67
N PHE A 99 12.55 1.58 2.40
CA PHE A 99 12.59 1.58 3.87
C PHE A 99 12.59 0.19 4.54
N ASN A 100 12.81 -0.91 3.80
CA ASN A 100 12.79 -2.27 4.37
C ASN A 100 13.76 -2.45 5.55
N ASP A 101 14.95 -1.85 5.49
CA ASP A 101 15.94 -1.83 6.57
C ASP A 101 15.42 -1.17 7.85
N VAL A 102 14.58 -0.13 7.73
CA VAL A 102 13.96 0.57 8.87
C VAL A 102 12.87 -0.28 9.52
N VAL A 103 12.08 -0.98 8.70
CA VAL A 103 10.94 -1.78 9.17
C VAL A 103 11.31 -3.22 9.52
N GLY A 104 12.55 -3.64 9.25
CA GLY A 104 13.08 -4.95 9.64
C GLY A 104 12.83 -6.06 8.63
N ILE A 105 12.56 -5.75 7.37
CA ILE A 105 12.51 -6.71 6.26
C ILE A 105 13.93 -6.83 5.69
N LYS A 106 14.44 -8.05 5.55
CA LYS A 106 15.76 -8.28 4.96
C LYS A 106 15.76 -7.99 3.46
N ASP A 107 16.91 -7.55 2.94
CA ASP A 107 17.04 -7.24 1.51
C ASP A 107 16.81 -8.47 0.62
N GLU A 108 17.24 -9.66 1.06
CA GLU A 108 17.05 -10.93 0.34
C GLU A 108 15.57 -11.32 0.27
N ASP A 109 14.84 -11.21 1.40
CA ASP A 109 13.41 -11.50 1.47
C ASP A 109 12.62 -10.55 0.58
N LEU A 110 12.99 -9.27 0.58
CA LEU A 110 12.35 -8.29 -0.29
C LEU A 110 12.62 -8.55 -1.78
N THR A 111 13.87 -8.89 -2.13
CA THR A 111 14.22 -9.24 -3.52
C THR A 111 13.42 -10.44 -3.99
N ALA A 112 13.31 -11.48 -3.17
CA ALA A 112 12.50 -12.66 -3.47
C ALA A 112 11.01 -12.31 -3.61
N TYR A 113 10.50 -11.44 -2.73
CA TYR A 113 9.10 -10.96 -2.78
C TYR A 113 8.82 -10.18 -4.06
N GLN A 114 9.67 -9.22 -4.44
CA GLN A 114 9.49 -8.40 -5.65
C GLN A 114 9.52 -9.26 -6.91
N LYS A 115 10.48 -10.21 -6.99
CA LYS A 115 10.56 -11.17 -8.08
C LYS A 115 9.28 -12.00 -8.19
N ALA A 116 8.85 -12.61 -7.09
CA ALA A 116 7.65 -13.44 -7.05
C ALA A 116 6.37 -12.63 -7.36
N LEU A 117 6.30 -11.35 -6.98
CA LEU A 117 5.19 -10.47 -7.33
C LEU A 117 5.13 -10.22 -8.84
N GLY A 118 6.28 -9.98 -9.47
CA GLY A 118 6.38 -9.83 -10.93
C GLY A 118 5.98 -11.10 -11.68
N GLU A 119 6.46 -12.26 -11.23
CA GLU A 119 6.06 -13.57 -11.77
C GLU A 119 4.56 -13.79 -11.63
N LEU A 120 3.97 -13.49 -10.47
CA LEU A 120 2.53 -13.61 -10.23
C LEU A 120 1.70 -12.72 -11.18
N ILE A 121 2.14 -11.49 -11.46
CA ILE A 121 1.49 -10.61 -12.45
C ILE A 121 1.53 -11.23 -13.85
N GLN A 122 2.65 -11.83 -14.24
CA GLN A 122 2.83 -12.48 -15.54
C GLN A 122 1.99 -13.75 -15.65
N ASP A 123 2.06 -14.62 -14.67
CA ASP A 123 1.35 -15.92 -14.65
C ASP A 123 -0.17 -15.75 -14.68
N LEU A 124 -0.68 -14.70 -14.03
CA LEU A 124 -2.09 -14.33 -14.06
C LEU A 124 -2.50 -13.55 -15.31
N GLY A 125 -1.57 -13.19 -16.19
CA GLY A 125 -1.84 -12.43 -17.41
C GLY A 125 -2.40 -11.02 -17.15
N LEU A 126 -1.99 -10.33 -16.08
CA LEU A 126 -2.52 -9.04 -15.65
C LEU A 126 -1.93 -7.88 -16.46
N LYS A 127 -2.35 -7.75 -17.71
CA LYS A 127 -1.78 -6.84 -18.72
C LYS A 127 -1.89 -5.35 -18.39
N ASN A 128 -2.72 -4.98 -17.44
CA ASN A 128 -2.92 -3.58 -17.04
C ASN A 128 -2.10 -3.20 -15.79
N LEU A 129 -1.29 -4.12 -15.27
CA LEU A 129 -0.43 -3.88 -14.13
C LEU A 129 1.04 -3.97 -14.55
N SER A 130 1.85 -3.11 -13.97
CA SER A 130 3.31 -3.16 -14.05
C SER A 130 3.92 -2.74 -12.72
N THR A 131 5.18 -3.08 -12.48
CA THR A 131 5.93 -2.67 -11.30
C THR A 131 6.94 -1.59 -11.64
N PHE A 132 7.21 -0.74 -10.69
CA PHE A 132 8.27 0.27 -10.70
C PHE A 132 8.85 0.36 -9.29
N ASP A 133 10.14 0.26 -9.17
CA ASP A 133 10.84 0.30 -7.89
C ASP A 133 12.14 1.12 -7.97
N LEU A 134 12.87 1.19 -6.87
CA LEU A 134 14.08 2.00 -6.78
C LEU A 134 15.19 1.49 -7.71
N ASP A 135 15.23 0.18 -7.97
CA ASP A 135 16.21 -0.47 -8.84
C ASP A 135 16.02 -0.07 -10.32
N ASN A 136 14.81 0.37 -10.70
CA ASN A 136 14.56 0.91 -12.05
C ASN A 136 15.18 2.30 -12.29
N VAL A 137 15.54 3.00 -11.23
CA VAL A 137 16.07 4.38 -11.31
C VAL A 137 17.55 4.43 -11.06
N TYR A 138 18.02 3.61 -10.12
CA TYR A 138 19.43 3.57 -9.72
C TYR A 138 19.98 2.17 -10.00
N PRO A 139 20.81 1.99 -11.04
CA PRO A 139 21.36 0.69 -11.41
C PRO A 139 22.57 0.34 -10.52
N GLU A 140 22.35 0.23 -9.23
CA GLU A 140 23.38 -0.04 -8.23
C GLU A 140 23.11 -1.40 -7.58
N ASP A 141 24.12 -2.22 -7.39
CA ASP A 141 24.00 -3.51 -6.69
C ASP A 141 23.96 -3.35 -5.16
N ASN A 142 24.29 -2.16 -4.66
CA ASN A 142 24.28 -1.85 -3.24
C ASN A 142 23.02 -1.09 -2.85
N TYR A 143 22.10 -1.76 -2.18
CA TYR A 143 20.80 -1.21 -1.77
C TYR A 143 20.90 0.00 -0.82
N GLU A 144 21.96 0.12 -0.03
CA GLU A 144 22.18 1.31 0.80
C GLU A 144 22.49 2.52 -0.08
N MET A 145 23.28 2.34 -1.15
CA MET A 145 23.57 3.43 -2.10
C MET A 145 22.33 3.89 -2.85
N LEU A 146 21.39 3.00 -3.18
CA LEU A 146 20.10 3.38 -3.77
C LEU A 146 19.32 4.32 -2.84
N ARG A 147 19.26 3.99 -1.54
CA ARG A 147 18.57 4.80 -0.52
C ARG A 147 19.26 6.15 -0.32
N ILE A 148 20.60 6.16 -0.32
CA ILE A 148 21.40 7.39 -0.25
C ILE A 148 21.13 8.27 -1.47
N GLY A 149 21.13 7.71 -2.68
CA GLY A 149 20.81 8.40 -3.92
C GLY A 149 19.42 9.04 -3.89
N LEU A 150 18.41 8.28 -3.47
CA LEU A 150 17.06 8.79 -3.26
C LEU A 150 17.03 9.98 -2.30
N LEU A 151 17.64 9.84 -1.14
CA LEU A 151 17.60 10.85 -0.09
C LEU A 151 18.46 12.09 -0.42
N SER A 152 19.54 11.94 -1.15
CA SER A 152 20.38 13.06 -1.58
C SER A 152 19.64 13.99 -2.55
N LYS A 153 18.80 13.44 -3.43
CA LYS A 153 18.06 14.22 -4.43
C LYS A 153 16.70 14.72 -3.90
N TYR A 154 15.97 13.90 -3.15
CA TYR A 154 14.58 14.18 -2.77
C TYR A 154 14.34 14.25 -1.27
N GLY A 155 15.34 13.93 -0.46
CA GLY A 155 15.20 13.88 0.99
C GLY A 155 15.06 15.25 1.62
N LYS A 156 14.06 15.41 2.50
CA LYS A 156 13.93 16.57 3.40
C LYS A 156 14.53 16.24 4.77
N PRO A 157 14.98 17.24 5.55
CA PRO A 157 15.42 17.02 6.92
C PRO A 157 14.33 16.36 7.77
N GLN A 158 14.70 15.49 8.69
CA GLN A 158 13.73 14.79 9.56
C GLN A 158 12.94 15.78 10.42
N GLU A 159 13.54 16.90 10.81
CA GLU A 159 12.90 17.95 11.60
C GLU A 159 11.68 18.55 10.89
N HIS A 160 11.72 18.71 9.59
CA HIS A 160 10.57 19.12 8.79
C HIS A 160 9.32 18.25 9.03
N PHE A 161 9.50 16.92 9.16
CA PHE A 161 8.40 16.00 9.45
C PHE A 161 7.95 16.07 10.90
N ARG A 162 8.89 16.28 11.84
CA ARG A 162 8.57 16.45 13.27
C ARG A 162 7.68 17.67 13.50
N GLU A 163 8.02 18.78 12.88
CA GLU A 163 7.24 20.01 12.96
C GLU A 163 5.84 19.84 12.38
N LYS A 164 5.71 19.27 11.17
CA LYS A 164 4.40 18.99 10.56
C LYS A 164 3.52 18.07 11.40
N VAL A 165 4.10 17.00 11.94
CA VAL A 165 3.37 16.08 12.82
C VAL A 165 2.89 16.78 14.09
N LYS A 166 3.73 17.63 14.69
CA LYS A 166 3.37 18.42 15.88
C LYS A 166 2.23 19.39 15.58
N GLN A 167 2.32 20.13 14.47
CA GLN A 167 1.30 21.08 14.02
C GLN A 167 -0.02 20.37 13.69
N GLY A 168 0.06 19.18 13.07
CA GLY A 168 -1.09 18.38 12.66
C GLY A 168 -1.96 17.84 13.81
N ALA A 169 -1.48 17.90 15.05
CA ALA A 169 -2.25 17.61 16.25
C ALA A 169 -3.18 18.77 16.69
N SER A 170 -3.02 19.97 16.12
CA SER A 170 -3.81 21.16 16.44
C SER A 170 -5.15 21.17 15.70
N ALA A 171 -6.19 21.74 16.33
CA ALA A 171 -7.47 21.99 15.68
C ALA A 171 -7.35 22.97 14.48
N ALA A 172 -6.35 23.86 14.51
CA ALA A 172 -6.07 24.84 13.45
C ALA A 172 -5.14 24.29 12.34
N ALA A 173 -4.76 23.01 12.39
CA ALA A 173 -3.85 22.42 11.43
C ALA A 173 -4.37 22.50 9.99
N THR A 174 -3.46 22.71 9.05
CA THR A 174 -3.74 22.59 7.62
C THR A 174 -4.04 21.11 7.26
N ARG A 175 -4.60 20.88 6.08
CA ARG A 175 -4.82 19.50 5.56
C ARG A 175 -3.51 18.71 5.53
N GLU A 176 -2.43 19.32 5.01
CA GLU A 176 -1.13 18.65 4.88
C GLU A 176 -0.54 18.25 6.25
N GLU A 177 -0.68 19.10 7.24
CA GLU A 177 -0.23 18.81 8.62
C GLU A 177 -1.06 17.69 9.26
N ARG A 178 -2.39 17.71 9.09
CA ARG A 178 -3.26 16.63 9.56
C ARG A 178 -2.93 15.30 8.89
N ASP A 179 -2.65 15.30 7.58
CA ASP A 179 -2.24 14.11 6.84
C ASP A 179 -0.91 13.57 7.35
N ALA A 180 0.07 14.45 7.62
CA ALA A 180 1.36 14.07 8.19
C ALA A 180 1.18 13.46 9.59
N HIS A 181 0.33 14.04 10.44
CA HIS A 181 0.04 13.51 11.77
C HIS A 181 -0.66 12.13 11.70
N ARG A 182 -1.66 11.98 10.84
CA ARG A 182 -2.35 10.69 10.61
C ARG A 182 -1.40 9.62 10.09
N LEU A 183 -0.55 9.97 9.13
CA LEU A 183 0.45 9.06 8.59
C LEU A 183 1.43 8.62 9.68
N TYR A 184 1.94 9.55 10.50
CA TYR A 184 2.81 9.24 11.63
C TYR A 184 2.16 8.29 12.63
N CYS A 185 0.92 8.55 13.03
CA CYS A 185 0.18 7.70 13.97
C CYS A 185 -0.05 6.30 13.38
N GLY A 186 -0.46 6.22 12.12
CA GLY A 186 -0.66 4.96 11.41
C GLY A 186 0.64 4.16 11.27
N THR A 187 1.71 4.81 10.84
CA THR A 187 3.05 4.20 10.69
C THR A 187 3.57 3.70 12.04
N THR A 188 3.47 4.52 13.10
CA THR A 188 3.88 4.09 14.45
C THR A 188 3.11 2.86 14.91
N ARG A 189 1.79 2.82 14.67
CA ARG A 189 0.95 1.70 15.08
C ARG A 189 1.33 0.41 14.36
N PHE A 190 1.50 0.43 13.03
CA PHE A 190 1.88 -0.79 12.33
C PHE A 190 3.29 -1.25 12.70
N LEU A 191 4.26 -0.34 12.92
CA LEU A 191 5.60 -0.69 13.38
C LEU A 191 5.58 -1.35 14.77
N VAL A 192 4.73 -0.88 15.68
CA VAL A 192 4.54 -1.52 16.98
C VAL A 192 3.93 -2.91 16.81
N GLU A 193 2.93 -3.07 15.96
CA GLU A 193 2.31 -4.36 15.68
C GLU A 193 3.32 -5.33 15.01
N ASP A 194 4.17 -4.86 14.10
CA ASP A 194 5.19 -5.66 13.44
C ASP A 194 6.31 -6.08 14.37
N SER A 195 6.65 -5.22 15.33
CA SER A 195 7.70 -5.49 16.32
C SER A 195 7.19 -6.31 17.53
N ASN A 196 5.90 -6.55 17.65
CA ASN A 196 5.30 -7.31 18.75
C ASN A 196 5.06 -8.77 18.33
N PHE A 197 6.10 -9.57 18.36
CA PHE A 197 6.09 -10.99 17.98
C PHE A 197 6.37 -11.90 19.20
N PRO A 198 6.04 -13.19 19.17
CA PRO A 198 6.36 -14.14 20.23
C PRO A 198 7.87 -14.19 20.50
N GLY A 199 8.28 -14.04 21.77
CA GLY A 199 9.69 -13.99 22.17
C GLY A 199 10.32 -12.60 22.21
N GLN A 200 9.61 -11.55 21.82
CA GLN A 200 10.04 -10.17 21.99
C GLN A 200 10.17 -9.82 23.50
N THR A 201 11.35 -9.27 23.91
CA THR A 201 11.70 -9.04 25.33
C THR A 201 11.66 -7.58 25.77
N LYS A 202 11.56 -6.62 24.82
CA LYS A 202 11.50 -5.18 25.14
C LYS A 202 10.18 -4.83 25.85
N SER A 203 10.23 -3.91 26.80
CA SER A 203 9.01 -3.36 27.38
C SER A 203 8.18 -2.62 26.32
N LYS A 204 6.86 -2.57 26.50
CA LYS A 204 5.93 -1.85 25.63
C LYS A 204 6.36 -0.40 25.38
N ASN A 205 6.82 0.30 26.44
CA ASN A 205 7.24 1.69 26.33
C ASN A 205 8.54 1.84 25.51
N ALA A 206 9.50 0.94 25.70
CA ALA A 206 10.74 0.94 24.92
C ALA A 206 10.45 0.68 23.43
N LEU A 207 9.59 -0.29 23.13
CA LEU A 207 9.15 -0.60 21.78
C LEU A 207 8.44 0.58 21.11
N GLN A 208 7.49 1.21 21.81
CA GLN A 208 6.81 2.40 21.29
C GLN A 208 7.77 3.56 21.01
N LYS A 209 8.76 3.79 21.89
CA LYS A 209 9.76 4.85 21.70
C LYS A 209 10.60 4.60 20.44
N GLU A 210 11.04 3.37 20.23
CA GLU A 210 11.79 2.97 19.04
C GLU A 210 10.94 3.12 17.77
N CYS A 211 9.71 2.60 17.77
CA CYS A 211 8.81 2.69 16.62
C CYS A 211 8.44 4.13 16.24
N ARG A 212 8.29 5.02 17.23
CA ARG A 212 8.09 6.45 16.98
C ARG A 212 9.28 7.10 16.25
N ALA A 213 10.50 6.72 16.60
CA ALA A 213 11.69 7.22 15.91
C ALA A 213 11.77 6.68 14.47
N LYS A 214 11.53 5.38 14.27
CA LYS A 214 11.48 4.74 12.96
C LYS A 214 10.39 5.33 12.06
N ALA A 215 9.23 5.68 12.62
CA ALA A 215 8.11 6.26 11.87
C ALA A 215 8.49 7.57 11.14
N TYR A 216 9.31 8.42 11.74
CA TYR A 216 9.79 9.63 11.07
C TYR A 216 10.71 9.31 9.89
N GLU A 217 11.55 8.28 10.00
CA GLU A 217 12.42 7.88 8.89
C GLU A 217 11.62 7.24 7.76
N VAL A 218 10.62 6.39 8.06
CA VAL A 218 9.69 5.87 7.06
C VAL A 218 8.98 7.04 6.34
N MET A 219 8.46 8.02 7.07
CA MET A 219 7.81 9.21 6.47
C MET A 219 8.75 10.00 5.57
N ARG A 220 9.98 10.22 6.01
CA ARG A 220 11.01 10.95 5.24
C ARG A 220 11.30 10.24 3.92
N ARG A 221 11.53 8.93 3.96
CA ARG A 221 11.84 8.12 2.79
C ARG A 221 10.62 7.96 1.87
N SER A 222 9.43 7.75 2.40
CA SER A 222 8.19 7.70 1.62
C SER A 222 7.87 9.04 0.94
N ASN A 223 8.23 10.17 1.57
CA ASN A 223 8.10 11.49 0.94
C ASN A 223 9.08 11.65 -0.23
N ALA A 224 10.35 11.24 -0.06
CA ALA A 224 11.35 11.24 -1.12
C ALA A 224 10.93 10.35 -2.30
N TRP A 225 10.42 9.14 -2.00
CA TRP A 225 9.87 8.22 -3.00
C TRP A 225 8.68 8.84 -3.75
N THR A 226 7.79 9.53 -3.04
CA THR A 226 6.67 10.24 -3.66
C THR A 226 7.14 11.32 -4.64
N ALA A 227 8.19 12.06 -4.30
CA ALA A 227 8.77 13.09 -5.18
C ALA A 227 9.42 12.47 -6.43
N LEU A 228 10.16 11.36 -6.26
CA LEU A 228 10.75 10.62 -7.38
C LEU A 228 9.65 10.10 -8.33
N ILE A 229 8.60 9.47 -7.81
CA ILE A 229 7.47 9.01 -8.63
C ILE A 229 6.84 10.16 -9.41
N ALA A 230 6.65 11.32 -8.77
CA ALA A 230 6.06 12.49 -9.43
C ALA A 230 6.93 13.04 -10.57
N GLU A 231 8.26 12.94 -10.47
CA GLU A 231 9.20 13.33 -11.53
C GLU A 231 9.19 12.32 -12.69
N HIS A 232 9.16 11.01 -12.39
CA HIS A 232 9.21 9.97 -13.43
C HIS A 232 7.86 9.69 -14.10
N LEU A 233 6.76 9.92 -13.39
CA LEU A 233 5.40 9.62 -13.83
C LEU A 233 4.46 10.82 -13.59
N PRO A 234 4.77 12.01 -14.17
CA PRO A 234 4.07 13.27 -13.86
C PRO A 234 2.59 13.27 -14.26
N ASP A 235 2.24 12.55 -15.33
CA ASP A 235 0.88 12.49 -15.88
C ASP A 235 -0.01 11.50 -15.14
N ALA A 236 0.54 10.70 -14.22
CA ALA A 236 -0.21 9.66 -13.56
C ALA A 236 -1.11 10.20 -12.43
N VAL A 237 -2.31 9.63 -12.33
CA VAL A 237 -3.20 9.84 -11.18
C VAL A 237 -2.64 9.10 -9.97
N ARG A 238 -2.46 9.80 -8.86
CA ARG A 238 -1.88 9.24 -7.64
C ARG A 238 -2.93 8.49 -6.84
N LEU A 239 -2.77 7.18 -6.72
CA LEU A 239 -3.50 6.34 -5.77
C LEU A 239 -2.75 6.26 -4.42
N SER A 240 -3.46 5.85 -3.39
CA SER A 240 -2.91 5.65 -2.04
C SER A 240 -3.62 4.48 -1.36
N ILE A 241 -2.86 3.63 -0.67
CA ILE A 241 -3.42 2.61 0.23
C ILE A 241 -3.95 3.22 1.54
N HIS A 242 -3.55 4.45 1.86
CA HIS A 242 -4.03 5.16 3.04
C HIS A 242 -5.33 5.89 2.74
N PRO A 243 -6.23 6.01 3.73
CA PRO A 243 -7.44 6.82 3.60
C PRO A 243 -7.11 8.27 3.28
N GLN A 244 -7.94 8.90 2.46
CA GLN A 244 -7.78 10.28 2.04
C GLN A 244 -9.05 11.08 2.34
N ASP A 245 -8.91 12.38 2.60
CA ASP A 245 -10.03 13.29 2.71
C ASP A 245 -10.66 13.56 1.34
N CYS A 246 -11.91 14.00 1.35
CA CYS A 246 -12.58 14.44 0.14
C CYS A 246 -11.82 15.60 -0.53
N GLY A 247 -11.64 15.51 -1.85
CA GLY A 247 -10.86 16.51 -2.61
C GLY A 247 -9.35 16.48 -2.43
N SER A 248 -8.80 15.37 -1.92
CA SER A 248 -7.34 15.18 -1.83
C SER A 248 -6.72 14.95 -3.22
N GLU A 249 -5.47 15.39 -3.39
CA GLU A 249 -4.65 15.11 -4.57
C GLU A 249 -4.28 13.63 -4.74
N LYS A 250 -4.47 12.83 -3.69
CA LYS A 250 -4.32 11.37 -3.71
C LYS A 250 -5.69 10.74 -3.60
N LEU A 251 -5.94 9.72 -4.39
CA LEU A 251 -7.15 8.93 -4.28
C LEU A 251 -6.87 7.68 -3.44
N GLY A 252 -7.42 7.63 -2.22
CA GLY A 252 -7.38 6.43 -1.41
C GLY A 252 -8.11 5.29 -2.11
N ILE A 253 -7.50 4.11 -2.22
CA ILE A 253 -8.09 2.96 -2.93
C ILE A 253 -8.08 1.70 -2.06
N GLN A 254 -9.14 0.93 -2.13
CA GLN A 254 -9.20 -0.43 -1.58
C GLN A 254 -8.36 -1.37 -2.43
N LEU A 255 -7.81 -2.41 -1.81
CA LEU A 255 -7.05 -3.45 -2.50
C LEU A 255 -7.86 -4.74 -2.74
N LEU A 256 -9.07 -4.80 -2.20
CA LEU A 256 -10.09 -5.81 -2.51
C LEU A 256 -11.46 -5.13 -2.60
N GLY A 257 -12.40 -5.84 -3.24
CA GLY A 257 -13.77 -5.34 -3.40
C GLY A 257 -14.55 -5.19 -2.10
N ALA A 258 -14.20 -5.94 -1.06
CA ALA A 258 -14.76 -5.78 0.28
C ALA A 258 -14.06 -4.65 1.03
N SER A 259 -14.83 -3.82 1.72
CA SER A 259 -14.29 -2.73 2.54
C SER A 259 -13.53 -3.31 3.72
N ASN A 260 -12.20 -3.22 3.70
CA ASN A 260 -11.39 -3.44 4.89
C ASN A 260 -10.12 -2.60 4.85
N TRP A 261 -9.50 -2.43 6.03
CA TRP A 261 -8.33 -1.57 6.24
C TRP A 261 -7.01 -2.32 6.18
N ILE A 262 -7.06 -3.66 6.06
CA ILE A 262 -5.88 -4.51 6.08
C ILE A 262 -5.32 -4.58 4.66
N THR A 263 -3.99 -4.53 4.57
CA THR A 263 -3.27 -4.71 3.31
C THR A 263 -2.73 -6.14 3.23
N PRO A 264 -2.50 -6.69 2.03
CA PRO A 264 -2.00 -8.04 1.83
C PRO A 264 -0.76 -8.39 2.65
N TRP A 265 0.15 -7.44 2.79
CA TRP A 265 1.41 -7.62 3.51
C TRP A 265 1.33 -7.45 5.04
N HIS A 266 0.15 -7.15 5.58
CA HIS A 266 -0.11 -7.04 7.03
C HIS A 266 -1.24 -7.95 7.51
N GLY A 267 -1.68 -8.88 6.69
CA GLY A 267 -2.76 -9.79 7.01
C GLY A 267 -2.78 -11.02 6.13
N VAL A 268 -3.87 -11.74 6.18
CA VAL A 268 -4.08 -12.98 5.44
C VAL A 268 -5.37 -12.91 4.63
N ALA A 269 -5.40 -13.62 3.51
CA ALA A 269 -6.62 -13.87 2.78
C ALA A 269 -7.44 -14.97 3.49
N VAL A 270 -8.74 -14.78 3.56
CA VAL A 270 -9.69 -15.77 4.09
C VAL A 270 -10.79 -16.02 3.06
N ASP A 271 -10.89 -17.25 2.62
CA ASP A 271 -11.99 -17.73 1.78
C ASP A 271 -13.25 -17.88 2.65
N ILE A 272 -14.29 -17.13 2.31
CA ILE A 272 -15.61 -17.19 2.96
C ILE A 272 -16.67 -17.90 2.11
N GLY A 273 -16.22 -18.71 1.15
CA GLY A 273 -17.05 -19.57 0.31
C GLY A 273 -17.47 -18.94 -1.02
N PHE A 274 -17.66 -17.63 -1.12
CA PHE A 274 -18.06 -16.94 -2.34
C PHE A 274 -17.08 -15.85 -2.78
N ASN A 275 -16.18 -15.42 -1.89
CA ASN A 275 -15.07 -14.51 -2.21
C ASN A 275 -14.00 -14.58 -1.12
N PHE A 276 -12.87 -13.87 -1.37
CA PHE A 276 -11.83 -13.64 -0.37
C PHE A 276 -12.02 -12.31 0.33
N VAL A 277 -11.69 -12.31 1.63
CA VAL A 277 -11.58 -11.10 2.45
C VAL A 277 -10.19 -11.06 3.09
N LEU A 278 -9.66 -9.86 3.34
CA LEU A 278 -8.42 -9.70 4.12
C LEU A 278 -8.77 -9.49 5.59
N MET A 279 -8.07 -10.17 6.48
CA MET A 279 -8.18 -9.92 7.91
C MET A 279 -6.84 -10.16 8.64
N LYS A 280 -6.78 -9.78 9.91
CA LYS A 280 -5.64 -10.14 10.76
C LYS A 280 -5.59 -11.65 10.91
N ARG A 281 -4.39 -12.24 10.88
CA ARG A 281 -4.20 -13.69 11.04
C ARG A 281 -4.82 -14.19 12.34
N SER A 282 -4.57 -13.52 13.48
CA SER A 282 -5.19 -13.87 14.74
C SER A 282 -6.73 -13.90 14.69
N ARG A 283 -7.33 -12.98 13.91
CA ARG A 283 -8.79 -12.98 13.73
C ARG A 283 -9.29 -14.17 12.93
N ALA A 284 -8.55 -14.60 11.90
CA ALA A 284 -8.87 -15.81 11.14
C ALA A 284 -8.80 -17.06 12.05
N GLU A 285 -7.74 -17.13 12.87
CA GLU A 285 -7.54 -18.20 13.85
C GLU A 285 -8.64 -18.20 14.94
N ASP A 286 -9.01 -17.04 15.49
CA ASP A 286 -10.10 -16.87 16.48
C ASP A 286 -11.46 -17.31 15.92
N LEU A 287 -11.68 -17.15 14.61
CA LEU A 287 -12.89 -17.60 13.92
C LEU A 287 -12.89 -19.09 13.60
N GLY A 288 -11.82 -19.81 13.93
CA GLY A 288 -11.68 -21.24 13.63
C GLY A 288 -11.41 -21.51 12.14
N ALA A 289 -10.89 -20.55 11.37
CA ALA A 289 -10.55 -20.75 9.98
C ALA A 289 -9.40 -21.76 9.84
N THR A 290 -9.49 -22.66 8.87
CA THR A 290 -8.47 -23.67 8.57
C THR A 290 -7.44 -23.11 7.61
N LEU A 291 -6.14 -23.30 7.91
CA LEU A 291 -5.05 -22.92 7.02
C LEU A 291 -4.98 -23.87 5.82
N ILE A 292 -4.99 -23.30 4.63
CA ILE A 292 -4.91 -24.01 3.35
C ILE A 292 -3.51 -23.82 2.76
N PHE A 293 -2.98 -24.90 2.19
CA PHE A 293 -1.69 -24.93 1.54
C PHE A 293 -1.84 -25.00 0.03
N ASP A 294 -0.91 -24.44 -0.71
CA ASP A 294 -0.85 -24.56 -2.18
C ASP A 294 -0.34 -25.94 -2.63
N GLY A 295 -0.31 -26.16 -3.94
CA GLY A 295 0.18 -27.42 -4.53
C GLY A 295 1.67 -27.72 -4.28
N GLN A 296 2.41 -26.77 -3.72
CA GLN A 296 3.82 -26.91 -3.34
C GLN A 296 4.01 -27.06 -1.82
N GLY A 297 2.91 -27.14 -1.07
CA GLY A 297 2.92 -27.27 0.39
C GLY A 297 3.24 -25.98 1.13
N ARG A 298 3.13 -24.81 0.48
CA ARG A 298 3.31 -23.50 1.13
C ARG A 298 1.97 -22.97 1.66
N PRO A 299 1.95 -22.32 2.83
CA PRO A 299 0.75 -21.65 3.32
C PRO A 299 0.22 -20.64 2.28
N SER A 300 -1.08 -20.71 1.97
CA SER A 300 -1.73 -19.95 0.90
C SER A 300 -2.76 -18.95 1.42
N HIS A 301 -3.72 -19.43 2.20
CA HIS A 301 -4.81 -18.64 2.76
C HIS A 301 -5.51 -19.40 3.89
N PHE A 302 -6.44 -18.76 4.57
CA PHE A 302 -7.36 -19.40 5.48
C PHE A 302 -8.71 -19.65 4.81
N LYS A 303 -9.40 -20.70 5.23
CA LYS A 303 -10.77 -21.01 4.81
C LYS A 303 -11.70 -21.08 6.03
N LEU A 304 -12.78 -20.31 5.98
CA LEU A 304 -13.89 -20.45 6.89
C LEU A 304 -14.87 -21.47 6.29
N GLU A 305 -15.13 -22.55 7.00
CA GLU A 305 -16.27 -23.40 6.69
C GLU A 305 -17.54 -22.57 6.92
N SER A 306 -18.51 -22.70 6.01
CA SER A 306 -19.76 -21.94 6.05
C SER A 306 -20.38 -22.04 7.45
N ILE A 307 -20.33 -20.95 8.22
CA ILE A 307 -21.19 -20.82 9.38
C ILE A 307 -22.61 -20.76 8.80
N ASN A 308 -23.40 -21.79 9.04
CA ASN A 308 -24.85 -21.71 8.81
C ASN A 308 -25.36 -20.53 9.65
N LEU A 309 -25.47 -19.35 9.00
CA LEU A 309 -26.12 -18.15 9.53
C LEU A 309 -27.62 -18.33 9.45
#